data_c7038a876b028d0d1a76cd91d68b9c0a
#
_entry.id   c7038a876b028d0d1a76cd91d68b9c0a
#
_cell.length_a   1.000
_cell.length_b   1.000
_cell.length_c   1.000
_cell.angle_alpha   90.00
_cell.angle_beta   90.00
_cell.angle_gamma   90.00
#
_symmetry.space_group_name_H-M   'P 1'
#
loop_
_entity.id
_entity.type
_entity.pdbx_description
1 polymer ?
#
loop_
_entity_poly.entity_id
_entity_poly.type
_entity_poly.pdbx_seq_one_letter_code
_entity_poly.pdbx_strand_id
1 'polypeptide(L)'
;MEEKIIMKTTIFKTLFTCLALSLCFTGYALAGDTYGKQKVVYHINYDNPQAQAGALRNIQNHINAVGAENVEVRIVMHGKGLTLLLEPDAAKNTKFPAGNATQEMQVKISSLKDQGVAFKVCANTLKGKNVDYTTDLYDVGKNDIVPSGVAELAHLQGGGFTYIKP
;
A
#
# COMPACT_ATOMS: atom_id res chain seq x y z
N MET A 1 -5.46 66.76 8.50
CA MET A 1 -6.50 66.00 7.72
C MET A 1 -5.91 64.82 6.99
N GLU A 2 -4.68 64.87 6.57
CA GLU A 2 -3.97 63.78 5.85
C GLU A 2 -3.66 62.56 6.70
N GLU A 3 -3.22 62.68 7.98
CA GLU A 3 -2.93 61.53 8.83
C GLU A 3 -4.12 60.59 9.07
N LYS A 4 -5.32 61.12 9.22
CA LYS A 4 -6.54 60.29 9.38
C LYS A 4 -6.89 59.47 8.16
N ILE A 5 -6.54 59.92 6.96
CA ILE A 5 -6.83 59.24 5.69
C ILE A 5 -5.83 58.10 5.51
N ILE A 6 -4.55 58.30 5.82
CA ILE A 6 -3.49 57.26 5.70
C ILE A 6 -3.78 56.12 6.66
N MET A 7 -4.18 56.42 7.91
CA MET A 7 -4.48 55.38 8.91
C MET A 7 -5.69 54.50 8.53
N LYS A 8 -6.74 55.11 7.93
CA LYS A 8 -7.91 54.36 7.46
C LYS A 8 -7.56 53.43 6.29
N THR A 9 -6.69 53.90 5.37
CA THR A 9 -6.31 53.15 4.18
C THR A 9 -5.40 51.95 4.56
N THR A 10 -4.51 52.11 5.55
CA THR A 10 -3.61 51.06 6.06
C THR A 10 -4.43 49.97 6.76
N ILE A 11 -5.38 50.35 7.63
CA ILE A 11 -6.25 49.39 8.35
C ILE A 11 -7.10 48.59 7.37
N PHE A 12 -7.64 49.23 6.32
CA PHE A 12 -8.46 48.55 5.31
C PHE A 12 -7.64 47.56 4.47
N LYS A 13 -6.38 47.90 4.11
CA LYS A 13 -5.49 46.99 3.37
C LYS A 13 -5.07 45.79 4.24
N THR A 14 -4.79 46.00 5.53
CA THR A 14 -4.42 44.94 6.46
C THR A 14 -5.58 43.97 6.73
N LEU A 15 -6.82 44.51 6.88
CA LEU A 15 -8.01 43.65 7.03
C LEU A 15 -8.31 42.83 5.78
N PHE A 16 -8.10 43.39 4.58
CA PHE A 16 -8.35 42.66 3.33
C PHE A 16 -7.32 41.57 3.08
N THR A 17 -6.04 41.79 3.48
CA THR A 17 -4.96 40.79 3.34
C THR A 17 -5.15 39.62 4.34
N CYS A 18 -5.60 39.89 5.57
CA CYS A 18 -5.94 38.84 6.53
C CYS A 18 -7.15 37.99 6.10
N LEU A 19 -8.15 38.59 5.47
CA LEU A 19 -9.33 37.87 4.99
C LEU A 19 -9.00 36.95 3.78
N ALA A 20 -8.07 37.38 2.92
CA ALA A 20 -7.64 36.57 1.76
C ALA A 20 -6.78 35.35 2.17
N LEU A 21 -6.03 35.41 3.29
CA LEU A 21 -5.26 34.26 3.81
C LEU A 21 -6.13 33.22 4.50
N SER A 22 -7.34 33.57 4.97
CA SER A 22 -8.23 32.63 5.66
C SER A 22 -9.02 31.71 4.70
N LEU A 23 -9.01 31.97 3.41
CA LEU A 23 -9.76 31.19 2.40
C LEU A 23 -8.96 30.03 1.79
N CYS A 24 -7.67 29.86 2.11
CA CYS A 24 -6.84 28.81 1.53
C CYS A 24 -6.77 27.50 2.34
N PHE A 25 -7.51 27.37 3.46
CA PHE A 25 -7.42 26.18 4.34
C PHE A 25 -8.65 25.27 4.34
N THR A 26 -9.55 25.37 3.40
CA THR A 26 -10.76 24.52 3.35
C THR A 26 -10.74 23.51 2.20
N GLY A 27 -9.63 22.76 2.03
CA GLY A 27 -9.51 21.82 0.91
C GLY A 27 -9.01 20.41 1.21
N TYR A 28 -8.75 20.03 2.48
CA TYR A 28 -8.16 18.70 2.76
C TYR A 28 -8.86 17.96 3.89
N ALA A 29 -10.13 17.66 3.79
CA ALA A 29 -10.77 16.81 4.77
C ALA A 29 -12.06 16.16 4.26
N LEU A 30 -12.01 15.26 3.28
CA LEU A 30 -13.21 14.47 2.94
C LEU A 30 -12.97 13.00 2.63
N ALA A 31 -11.73 12.52 2.48
CA ALA A 31 -11.50 11.10 2.21
C ALA A 31 -11.64 10.22 3.47
N GLY A 32 -11.18 10.68 4.63
CA GLY A 32 -11.18 9.90 5.88
C GLY A 32 -12.55 9.73 6.56
N ASP A 33 -13.47 10.69 6.37
CA ASP A 33 -14.77 10.67 7.08
C ASP A 33 -15.77 9.66 6.51
N THR A 34 -15.67 9.31 5.23
CA THR A 34 -16.63 8.40 4.59
C THR A 34 -16.44 6.95 5.02
N TYR A 35 -15.20 6.52 5.18
CA TYR A 35 -14.88 5.08 5.36
C TYR A 35 -14.39 4.71 6.77
N GLY A 36 -13.95 5.68 7.57
CA GLY A 36 -13.37 5.45 8.89
C GLY A 36 -12.07 4.64 8.85
N LYS A 37 -11.59 4.19 10.02
CA LYS A 37 -10.37 3.36 10.12
C LYS A 37 -10.64 1.92 9.69
N GLN A 38 -9.73 1.35 8.89
CA GLN A 38 -9.84 0.00 8.34
C GLN A 38 -8.58 -0.83 8.56
N LYS A 39 -8.77 -2.14 8.74
CA LYS A 39 -7.72 -3.15 8.66
C LYS A 39 -8.11 -4.13 7.56
N VAL A 40 -7.24 -4.33 6.58
CA VAL A 40 -7.57 -5.09 5.39
C VAL A 40 -6.46 -6.06 5.03
N VAL A 41 -6.82 -7.32 4.78
CA VAL A 41 -5.91 -8.33 4.23
C VAL A 41 -6.29 -8.67 2.80
N TYR A 42 -5.35 -8.42 1.89
CA TYR A 42 -5.45 -8.84 0.49
C TYR A 42 -4.80 -10.19 0.30
N HIS A 43 -5.51 -11.12 -0.33
CA HIS A 43 -5.03 -12.47 -0.58
C HIS A 43 -4.65 -12.66 -2.04
N ILE A 44 -3.36 -12.89 -2.31
CA ILE A 44 -2.84 -13.17 -3.66
C ILE A 44 -2.31 -14.60 -3.71
N ASN A 45 -2.99 -15.48 -4.46
CA ASN A 45 -2.62 -16.89 -4.61
C ASN A 45 -2.62 -17.37 -6.08
N TYR A 46 -2.58 -16.45 -7.02
CA TYR A 46 -2.56 -16.67 -8.48
C TYR A 46 -1.28 -16.09 -9.08
N ASP A 47 -0.90 -16.56 -10.28
CA ASP A 47 0.35 -16.23 -10.98
C ASP A 47 0.17 -15.37 -12.25
N ASN A 48 -1.06 -14.98 -12.59
CA ASN A 48 -1.29 -14.11 -13.75
C ASN A 48 -0.72 -12.72 -13.50
N PRO A 49 0.25 -12.22 -14.29
CA PRO A 49 0.93 -10.95 -14.03
C PRO A 49 0.00 -9.74 -14.16
N GLN A 50 -0.97 -9.77 -15.09
CA GLN A 50 -1.94 -8.69 -15.26
C GLN A 50 -2.91 -8.62 -14.07
N ALA A 51 -3.36 -9.76 -13.55
CA ALA A 51 -4.19 -9.82 -12.36
C ALA A 51 -3.42 -9.35 -11.11
N GLN A 52 -2.14 -9.72 -10.97
CA GLN A 52 -1.28 -9.25 -9.88
C GLN A 52 -1.05 -7.74 -9.96
N ALA A 53 -0.76 -7.19 -11.15
CA ALA A 53 -0.65 -5.74 -11.34
C ALA A 53 -1.98 -5.01 -11.05
N GLY A 54 -3.11 -5.62 -11.42
CA GLY A 54 -4.46 -5.15 -11.08
C GLY A 54 -4.70 -5.11 -9.58
N ALA A 55 -4.27 -6.14 -8.85
CA ALA A 55 -4.36 -6.20 -7.39
C ALA A 55 -3.59 -5.07 -6.72
N LEU A 56 -2.32 -4.83 -7.12
CA LEU A 56 -1.53 -3.72 -6.56
C LEU A 56 -2.17 -2.36 -6.84
N ARG A 57 -2.75 -2.16 -8.03
CA ARG A 57 -3.51 -0.94 -8.37
C ARG A 57 -4.76 -0.79 -7.49
N ASN A 58 -5.51 -1.87 -7.24
CA ASN A 58 -6.68 -1.84 -6.38
C ASN A 58 -6.32 -1.49 -4.94
N ILE A 59 -5.20 -2.00 -4.43
CA ILE A 59 -4.66 -1.65 -3.11
C ILE A 59 -4.31 -0.16 -3.06
N GLN A 60 -3.61 0.36 -4.06
CA GLN A 60 -3.29 1.78 -4.12
C GLN A 60 -4.55 2.67 -4.16
N ASN A 61 -5.56 2.28 -4.95
CA ASN A 61 -6.84 3.00 -5.01
C ASN A 61 -7.56 2.97 -3.66
N HIS A 62 -7.49 1.84 -2.93
CA HIS A 62 -8.07 1.71 -1.59
C HIS A 62 -7.38 2.68 -0.61
N ILE A 63 -6.05 2.70 -0.58
CA ILE A 63 -5.28 3.62 0.26
C ILE A 63 -5.61 5.08 -0.08
N ASN A 64 -5.71 5.42 -1.37
CA ASN A 64 -6.05 6.78 -1.81
C ASN A 64 -7.47 7.20 -1.38
N ALA A 65 -8.42 6.26 -1.36
CA ALA A 65 -9.81 6.52 -1.00
C ALA A 65 -10.03 6.67 0.51
N VAL A 66 -9.27 5.93 1.32
CA VAL A 66 -9.45 5.88 2.79
C VAL A 66 -8.48 6.83 3.50
N GLY A 67 -7.33 7.13 2.90
CA GLY A 67 -6.18 7.79 3.52
C GLY A 67 -5.22 6.76 4.13
N ALA A 68 -3.92 6.95 3.88
CA ALA A 68 -2.88 6.03 4.36
C ALA A 68 -2.86 5.91 5.90
N GLU A 69 -3.19 6.97 6.60
CA GLU A 69 -3.26 7.02 8.07
C GLU A 69 -4.49 6.31 8.66
N ASN A 70 -5.47 5.99 7.81
CA ASN A 70 -6.74 5.37 8.21
C ASN A 70 -6.84 3.90 7.79
N VAL A 71 -5.89 3.36 7.02
CA VAL A 71 -5.97 1.98 6.56
C VAL A 71 -4.69 1.21 6.88
N GLU A 72 -4.82 0.09 7.58
CA GLU A 72 -3.76 -0.90 7.77
C GLU A 72 -3.91 -2.01 6.73
N VAL A 73 -2.93 -2.13 5.82
CA VAL A 73 -2.98 -3.12 4.73
C VAL A 73 -1.95 -4.22 4.93
N ARG A 74 -2.40 -5.46 4.81
CA ARG A 74 -1.55 -6.66 4.71
C ARG A 74 -1.82 -7.36 3.38
N ILE A 75 -0.78 -7.82 2.70
CA ILE A 75 -0.87 -8.68 1.52
C ILE A 75 -0.33 -10.05 1.92
N VAL A 76 -1.15 -11.08 1.86
CA VAL A 76 -0.72 -12.46 2.13
C VAL A 76 -0.61 -13.21 0.83
N MET A 77 0.60 -13.77 0.58
CA MET A 77 0.91 -14.52 -0.63
C MET A 77 1.28 -15.96 -0.28
N HIS A 78 0.66 -16.90 -0.97
CA HIS A 78 1.02 -18.32 -0.93
C HIS A 78 0.77 -19.01 -2.27
N GLY A 79 1.30 -20.23 -2.43
CA GLY A 79 1.17 -20.96 -3.68
C GLY A 79 1.69 -20.15 -4.86
N LYS A 80 0.91 -20.07 -5.92
CA LYS A 80 1.25 -19.32 -7.14
C LYS A 80 1.38 -17.81 -6.95
N GLY A 81 0.75 -17.25 -5.91
CA GLY A 81 0.83 -15.81 -5.62
C GLY A 81 2.22 -15.32 -5.30
N LEU A 82 3.15 -16.21 -4.92
CA LEU A 82 4.52 -15.85 -4.62
C LEU A 82 5.29 -15.36 -5.86
N THR A 83 4.84 -15.69 -7.07
CA THR A 83 5.43 -15.17 -8.31
C THR A 83 5.42 -13.66 -8.39
N LEU A 84 4.53 -12.96 -7.66
CA LEU A 84 4.51 -11.50 -7.56
C LEU A 84 5.85 -10.92 -7.10
N LEU A 85 6.51 -11.58 -6.16
CA LEU A 85 7.80 -11.16 -5.61
C LEU A 85 8.98 -11.93 -6.21
N LEU A 86 8.75 -13.00 -6.97
CA LEU A 86 9.82 -13.80 -7.57
C LEU A 86 10.47 -13.02 -8.71
N GLU A 87 11.80 -12.85 -8.62
CA GLU A 87 12.61 -12.26 -9.68
C GLU A 87 12.53 -13.10 -10.95
N PRO A 88 12.40 -12.49 -12.15
CA PRO A 88 12.31 -13.23 -13.40
C PRO A 88 13.46 -14.22 -13.63
N ASP A 89 14.69 -13.79 -13.32
CA ASP A 89 15.90 -14.62 -13.50
C ASP A 89 16.03 -15.75 -12.46
N ALA A 90 15.41 -15.59 -11.30
CA ALA A 90 15.41 -16.60 -10.25
C ALA A 90 14.45 -17.76 -10.53
N ALA A 91 13.45 -17.58 -11.39
CA ALA A 91 12.45 -18.62 -11.69
C ALA A 91 13.07 -19.95 -12.12
N LYS A 92 14.17 -19.93 -12.88
CA LYS A 92 14.92 -21.11 -13.33
C LYS A 92 15.47 -21.99 -12.21
N ASN A 93 15.69 -21.42 -11.02
CA ASN A 93 16.22 -22.12 -9.83
C ASN A 93 15.11 -22.67 -8.94
N THR A 94 13.85 -22.40 -9.26
CA THR A 94 12.67 -22.73 -8.48
C THR A 94 11.74 -23.70 -9.22
N LYS A 95 10.62 -24.06 -8.58
CA LYS A 95 9.56 -24.83 -9.22
C LYS A 95 8.43 -23.91 -9.77
N PHE A 96 8.71 -22.65 -9.98
CA PHE A 96 7.80 -21.73 -10.66
C PHE A 96 8.15 -21.62 -12.14
N PRO A 97 7.15 -21.46 -13.03
CA PRO A 97 7.41 -21.32 -14.46
C PRO A 97 7.97 -19.95 -14.84
N ALA A 98 7.67 -18.92 -14.03
CA ALA A 98 8.10 -17.54 -14.25
C ALA A 98 8.08 -16.75 -12.94
N GLY A 99 8.89 -15.69 -12.88
CA GLY A 99 8.83 -14.65 -11.86
C GLY A 99 8.19 -13.38 -12.44
N ASN A 100 7.37 -12.71 -11.64
CA ASN A 100 6.63 -11.51 -12.06
C ASN A 100 7.15 -10.22 -11.43
N ALA A 101 8.22 -10.27 -10.60
CA ALA A 101 8.88 -9.11 -10.03
C ALA A 101 9.73 -8.36 -11.07
N THR A 102 9.13 -7.99 -12.19
CA THR A 102 9.75 -7.12 -13.20
C THR A 102 10.03 -5.73 -12.62
N GLN A 103 10.91 -4.95 -13.24
CA GLN A 103 11.23 -3.59 -12.77
C GLN A 103 9.98 -2.72 -12.59
N GLU A 104 9.00 -2.81 -13.49
CA GLU A 104 7.72 -2.11 -13.36
C GLU A 104 6.95 -2.56 -12.11
N MET A 105 6.93 -3.87 -11.84
CA MET A 105 6.24 -4.42 -10.67
C MET A 105 6.96 -4.06 -9.36
N GLN A 106 8.28 -4.09 -9.35
CA GLN A 106 9.11 -3.68 -8.22
C GLN A 106 8.83 -2.24 -7.77
N VAL A 107 8.69 -1.31 -8.73
CA VAL A 107 8.32 0.08 -8.42
C VAL A 107 6.96 0.16 -7.70
N LYS A 108 5.97 -0.60 -8.14
CA LYS A 108 4.64 -0.64 -7.49
C LYS A 108 4.71 -1.25 -6.10
N ILE A 109 5.49 -2.34 -5.93
CA ILE A 109 5.69 -3.00 -4.63
C ILE A 109 6.37 -2.05 -3.65
N SER A 110 7.48 -1.41 -4.04
CA SER A 110 8.21 -0.46 -3.19
C SER A 110 7.32 0.71 -2.79
N SER A 111 6.58 1.30 -3.74
CA SER A 111 5.66 2.39 -3.44
C SER A 111 4.59 2.02 -2.41
N LEU A 112 4.07 0.80 -2.44
CA LEU A 112 3.13 0.32 -1.43
C LEU A 112 3.80 0.06 -0.07
N LYS A 113 5.02 -0.49 -0.07
CA LYS A 113 5.80 -0.69 1.17
C LYS A 113 6.12 0.63 1.85
N ASP A 114 6.50 1.67 1.09
CA ASP A 114 6.77 3.02 1.59
C ASP A 114 5.52 3.65 2.25
N GLN A 115 4.32 3.22 1.84
CA GLN A 115 3.04 3.59 2.44
C GLN A 115 2.64 2.69 3.64
N GLY A 116 3.51 1.78 4.09
CA GLY A 116 3.28 0.92 5.25
C GLY A 116 2.55 -0.39 4.95
N VAL A 117 2.36 -0.75 3.67
CA VAL A 117 1.78 -2.05 3.30
C VAL A 117 2.77 -3.17 3.61
N ALA A 118 2.36 -4.15 4.42
CA ALA A 118 3.20 -5.31 4.70
C ALA A 118 2.87 -6.49 3.77
N PHE A 119 3.92 -7.05 3.18
CA PHE A 119 3.86 -8.21 2.31
C PHE A 119 4.24 -9.47 3.11
N LYS A 120 3.31 -10.43 3.27
CA LYS A 120 3.51 -11.66 4.04
C LYS A 120 3.67 -12.86 3.12
N VAL A 121 4.77 -13.57 3.29
CA VAL A 121 5.24 -14.67 2.44
C VAL A 121 5.14 -16.00 3.19
N CYS A 122 4.47 -16.97 2.60
CA CYS A 122 4.25 -18.29 3.20
C CYS A 122 5.52 -19.16 3.14
N ALA A 123 6.08 -19.52 4.32
CA ALA A 123 7.25 -20.41 4.42
C ALA A 123 7.01 -21.79 3.80
N ASN A 124 5.79 -22.36 3.92
CA ASN A 124 5.45 -23.61 3.27
C ASN A 124 5.55 -23.52 1.74
N THR A 125 5.21 -22.35 1.16
CA THR A 125 5.37 -22.12 -0.28
C THR A 125 6.84 -22.02 -0.66
N LEU A 126 7.66 -21.28 0.10
CA LEU A 126 9.10 -21.20 -0.11
C LEU A 126 9.71 -22.60 -0.19
N LYS A 127 9.49 -23.41 0.85
CA LYS A 127 9.97 -24.79 0.91
C LYS A 127 9.44 -25.65 -0.24
N GLY A 128 8.13 -25.62 -0.50
CA GLY A 128 7.49 -26.45 -1.52
C GLY A 128 7.91 -26.11 -2.95
N LYS A 129 8.29 -24.84 -3.18
CA LYS A 129 8.70 -24.32 -4.49
C LYS A 129 10.20 -24.15 -4.66
N ASN A 130 11.01 -24.54 -3.66
CA ASN A 130 12.46 -24.41 -3.65
C ASN A 130 12.88 -22.95 -3.90
N VAL A 131 12.37 -22.02 -3.10
CA VAL A 131 12.65 -20.58 -3.20
C VAL A 131 13.47 -20.16 -1.99
N ASP A 132 14.60 -19.52 -2.23
CA ASP A 132 15.38 -18.80 -1.20
C ASP A 132 14.91 -17.33 -1.20
N TYR A 133 14.27 -16.92 -0.10
CA TYR A 133 13.71 -15.56 -0.04
C TYR A 133 14.78 -14.46 -0.07
N THR A 134 16.04 -14.78 0.27
CA THR A 134 17.13 -13.80 0.32
C THR A 134 17.74 -13.51 -1.04
N THR A 135 17.60 -14.42 -2.00
CA THR A 135 18.22 -14.33 -3.34
C THR A 135 17.22 -14.33 -4.48
N ASP A 136 16.06 -14.95 -4.28
CA ASP A 136 15.10 -15.18 -5.37
C ASP A 136 13.93 -14.22 -5.33
N LEU A 137 13.67 -13.55 -4.19
CA LEU A 137 12.54 -12.64 -4.03
C LEU A 137 12.97 -11.19 -3.90
N TYR A 138 12.22 -10.33 -4.56
CA TYR A 138 12.40 -8.89 -4.49
C TYR A 138 11.96 -8.35 -3.12
N ASP A 139 12.90 -7.71 -2.43
CA ASP A 139 12.69 -6.93 -1.19
C ASP A 139 11.89 -7.68 -0.10
N VAL A 140 12.31 -8.91 0.18
CA VAL A 140 11.72 -9.76 1.23
C VAL A 140 12.69 -9.96 2.38
N GLY A 141 12.30 -9.56 3.58
CA GLY A 141 13.06 -9.78 4.80
C GLY A 141 12.52 -10.95 5.65
N LYS A 142 13.30 -11.36 6.65
CA LYS A 142 12.90 -12.43 7.58
C LYS A 142 11.54 -12.15 8.27
N ASN A 143 11.25 -10.90 8.57
CA ASN A 143 10.02 -10.48 9.25
C ASN A 143 8.77 -10.56 8.35
N ASP A 144 8.96 -10.73 7.05
CA ASP A 144 7.87 -10.91 6.10
C ASP A 144 7.43 -12.37 5.99
N ILE A 145 8.27 -13.30 6.48
CA ILE A 145 7.99 -14.73 6.40
C ILE A 145 7.04 -15.17 7.50
N VAL A 146 5.93 -15.77 7.10
CA VAL A 146 4.96 -16.41 8.01
C VAL A 146 4.96 -17.93 7.83
N PRO A 147 4.76 -18.72 8.89
CA PRO A 147 4.80 -20.18 8.79
C PRO A 147 3.85 -20.75 7.75
N SER A 148 2.64 -20.20 7.65
CA SER A 148 1.60 -20.61 6.71
C SER A 148 0.78 -19.42 6.28
N GLY A 149 0.67 -19.16 4.98
CA GLY A 149 -0.18 -18.09 4.46
C GLY A 149 -1.67 -18.29 4.79
N VAL A 150 -2.16 -19.52 4.79
CA VAL A 150 -3.56 -19.82 5.17
C VAL A 150 -3.81 -19.53 6.65
N ALA A 151 -2.88 -19.92 7.53
CA ALA A 151 -2.97 -19.64 8.97
C ALA A 151 -2.87 -18.12 9.24
N GLU A 152 -2.02 -17.41 8.50
CA GLU A 152 -1.89 -15.96 8.60
C GLU A 152 -3.18 -15.25 8.19
N LEU A 153 -3.85 -15.68 7.12
CA LEU A 153 -5.15 -15.16 6.72
C LEU A 153 -6.19 -15.34 7.83
N ALA A 154 -6.25 -16.51 8.46
CA ALA A 154 -7.16 -16.76 9.57
C ALA A 154 -6.82 -15.91 10.79
N HIS A 155 -5.53 -15.81 11.14
CA HIS A 155 -5.03 -14.98 12.25
C HIS A 155 -5.40 -13.50 12.07
N LEU A 156 -5.13 -12.93 10.89
CA LEU A 156 -5.45 -11.54 10.59
C LEU A 156 -6.95 -11.27 10.65
N GLN A 157 -7.79 -12.15 10.10
CA GLN A 157 -9.25 -12.02 10.19
C GLN A 157 -9.74 -12.08 11.65
N GLY A 158 -9.19 -12.98 12.46
CA GLY A 158 -9.43 -13.02 13.92
C GLY A 158 -8.97 -11.74 14.64
N GLY A 159 -7.97 -11.03 14.10
CA GLY A 159 -7.49 -9.72 14.55
C GLY A 159 -8.26 -8.52 13.99
N GLY A 160 -9.39 -8.76 13.32
CA GLY A 160 -10.28 -7.71 12.81
C GLY A 160 -9.94 -7.21 11.40
N PHE A 161 -9.08 -7.92 10.64
CA PHE A 161 -8.83 -7.59 9.24
C PHE A 161 -9.96 -8.10 8.33
N THR A 162 -10.49 -7.20 7.51
CA THR A 162 -11.43 -7.58 6.44
C THR A 162 -10.67 -8.27 5.31
N TYR A 163 -11.15 -9.43 4.89
CA TYR A 163 -10.56 -10.22 3.80
C TYR A 163 -11.03 -9.72 2.44
N ILE A 164 -10.06 -9.44 1.55
CA ILE A 164 -10.32 -9.12 0.14
C ILE A 164 -9.47 -10.02 -0.77
N LYS A 165 -10.13 -10.59 -1.77
CA LYS A 165 -9.48 -11.32 -2.86
C LYS A 165 -9.73 -10.55 -4.17
N PRO A 166 -8.71 -9.74 -4.65
CA PRO A 166 -8.86 -8.93 -5.84
C PRO A 166 -8.82 -9.75 -7.12
#